data_b5c733aa83cd3560b03d645dd78baa34
#
_entry.id   b5c733aa83cd3560b03d645dd78baa34
#
_cell.length_a   1.000
_cell.length_b   1.000
_cell.length_c   1.000
_cell.angle_alpha   90.00
_cell.angle_beta   90.00
_cell.angle_gamma   90.00
#
_symmetry.space_group_name_H-M   'P 1'
#
loop_
_entity.id
_entity.type
_entity.pdbx_description
1 polymer ?
#
loop_
_entity_poly.entity_id
_entity_poly.type
_entity_poly.pdbx_seq_one_letter_code
_entity_poly.pdbx_strand_id
1 'polypeptide(L)'
;DAPLTADQQRALGARSARDLRVTYDGVLRSTADELVGAVAGAASVQEAIHRVMAAQDATGDPLVYQGCTRLMTALTQGSVSLHDRTGLRAALVGDDPLAEAVARARGALPADPRKAADILAEALAEAESGARFADTAEAVHRFFDGYASRLAYNLAGPDDGREVELVPPSLVLCYLDAINLLDESFAQSEAAVAYGRRCIELAPTFSLAYRRCARAYMLVGDLESAANLLVRCLAFTTSSDEIAMAYYQLAYVEWKAGRAREGLACYCKSIMASPVYAPQALVELHELMREEGLDLPPRDQVDDVLDAAGIPVAPVGDRLVELEAALRAAVDANLFAVGRSLLAAYLQHRPDDALAGV
;
A
#
# COMPACT_ATOMS: atom_id res chain seq x y z
N ASP A 1 9.95 -3.21 23.09
CA ASP A 1 8.99 -4.10 22.41
C ASP A 1 8.99 -5.45 23.12
N ALA A 2 7.90 -5.81 23.80
CA ALA A 2 7.77 -7.14 24.38
C ALA A 2 7.68 -8.18 23.24
N PRO A 3 8.39 -9.32 23.34
CA PRO A 3 8.29 -10.36 22.33
C PRO A 3 6.88 -10.95 22.30
N LEU A 4 6.38 -11.26 21.10
CA LEU A 4 5.11 -11.96 20.91
C LEU A 4 5.25 -13.42 21.34
N THR A 5 4.19 -14.00 21.89
CA THR A 5 4.15 -15.46 22.17
C THR A 5 4.16 -16.27 20.87
N ALA A 6 4.49 -17.56 20.93
CA ALA A 6 4.55 -18.42 19.76
C ALA A 6 3.20 -18.47 18.98
N ASP A 7 2.07 -18.43 19.70
CA ASP A 7 0.75 -18.43 19.08
C ASP A 7 0.45 -17.09 18.41
N GLN A 8 0.81 -15.96 19.05
CA GLN A 8 0.71 -14.63 18.47
C GLN A 8 1.61 -14.48 17.23
N GLN A 9 2.84 -15.01 17.29
CA GLN A 9 3.75 -14.99 16.14
C GLN A 9 3.16 -15.73 14.93
N ARG A 10 2.57 -16.90 15.15
CA ARG A 10 1.91 -17.66 14.07
C ARG A 10 0.71 -16.92 13.49
N ALA A 11 -0.15 -16.36 14.35
CA ALA A 11 -1.36 -15.68 13.91
C ALA A 11 -1.07 -14.36 13.20
N LEU A 12 -0.01 -13.63 13.61
CA LEU A 12 0.37 -12.33 13.05
C LEU A 12 1.47 -12.42 11.97
N GLY A 13 2.07 -13.61 11.77
CA GLY A 13 3.22 -13.77 10.89
C GLY A 13 4.41 -12.87 11.29
N ALA A 14 4.54 -12.53 12.58
CA ALA A 14 5.45 -11.51 13.09
C ALA A 14 6.16 -11.99 14.35
N ARG A 15 7.45 -11.73 14.49
CA ARG A 15 8.23 -12.07 15.70
C ARG A 15 8.04 -11.05 16.81
N SER A 16 7.78 -9.80 16.44
CA SER A 16 7.60 -8.66 17.33
C SER A 16 6.61 -7.65 16.77
N ALA A 17 6.19 -6.66 17.57
CA ALA A 17 5.38 -5.54 17.10
C ALA A 17 6.06 -4.72 16.00
N ARG A 18 7.41 -4.72 15.95
CA ARG A 18 8.19 -4.06 14.89
C ARG A 18 7.86 -4.63 13.51
N ASP A 19 7.66 -5.95 13.41
CA ASP A 19 7.37 -6.64 12.16
C ASP A 19 5.94 -6.38 11.64
N LEU A 20 5.13 -5.63 12.40
CA LEU A 20 3.79 -5.18 12.01
C LEU A 20 3.75 -3.70 11.62
N ARG A 21 4.88 -2.99 11.62
CA ARG A 21 4.90 -1.58 11.20
C ARG A 21 4.46 -1.43 9.75
N VAL A 22 3.65 -0.38 9.51
CA VAL A 22 3.14 -0.01 8.18
C VAL A 22 3.47 1.45 7.83
N THR A 23 3.92 2.25 8.80
CA THR A 23 4.20 3.68 8.62
C THR A 23 5.70 3.90 8.57
N TYR A 24 6.19 4.35 7.42
CA TYR A 24 7.62 4.60 7.15
C TYR A 24 8.28 5.52 8.19
N ASP A 25 7.69 6.67 8.44
CA ASP A 25 8.22 7.70 9.33
C ASP A 25 7.51 7.78 10.69
N GLY A 26 6.78 6.72 11.07
CA GLY A 26 5.97 6.72 12.29
C GLY A 26 6.78 6.95 13.57
N VAL A 27 7.95 6.32 13.69
CA VAL A 27 8.85 6.49 14.84
C VAL A 27 9.43 7.91 14.86
N LEU A 28 9.85 8.43 13.71
CA LEU A 28 10.36 9.79 13.57
C LEU A 28 9.29 10.83 13.98
N ARG A 29 8.03 10.67 13.53
CA ARG A 29 6.94 11.58 13.90
C ARG A 29 6.61 11.53 15.37
N SER A 30 6.54 10.34 15.96
CA SER A 30 6.32 10.17 17.39
C SER A 30 7.44 10.80 18.22
N THR A 31 8.69 10.54 17.83
CA THR A 31 9.86 11.18 18.47
C THR A 31 9.83 12.70 18.31
N ALA A 32 9.39 13.22 17.16
CA ALA A 32 9.28 14.66 16.94
C ALA A 32 8.27 15.31 17.89
N ASP A 33 7.14 14.66 18.15
CA ASP A 33 6.12 15.18 19.08
C ASP A 33 6.65 15.34 20.51
N GLU A 34 7.47 14.39 20.95
CA GLU A 34 8.11 14.42 22.28
C GLU A 34 9.31 15.37 22.32
N LEU A 35 10.23 15.23 21.38
CA LEU A 35 11.51 15.94 21.38
C LEU A 35 11.36 17.44 21.14
N VAL A 36 10.45 17.86 20.25
CA VAL A 36 10.19 19.30 19.99
C VAL A 36 9.73 20.01 21.25
N GLY A 37 8.89 19.37 22.07
CA GLY A 37 8.48 19.92 23.36
C GLY A 37 9.66 20.10 24.33
N ALA A 38 10.54 19.10 24.40
CA ALA A 38 11.73 19.13 25.23
C ALA A 38 12.74 20.20 24.77
N VAL A 39 12.98 20.30 23.44
CA VAL A 39 13.90 21.28 22.84
C VAL A 39 13.38 22.71 23.02
N ALA A 40 12.09 22.94 22.79
CA ALA A 40 11.49 24.28 22.97
C ALA A 40 11.51 24.77 24.43
N GLY A 41 11.58 23.86 25.40
CA GLY A 41 11.72 24.16 26.82
C GLY A 41 13.18 24.28 27.31
N ALA A 42 14.18 24.22 26.42
CA ALA A 42 15.59 24.40 26.81
C ALA A 42 15.92 25.86 27.08
N ALA A 43 16.78 26.11 28.08
CA ALA A 43 17.22 27.46 28.45
C ALA A 43 18.25 28.06 27.47
N SER A 44 18.87 27.21 26.66
CA SER A 44 19.88 27.63 25.66
C SER A 44 19.93 26.64 24.49
N VAL A 45 20.50 27.11 23.35
CA VAL A 45 20.76 26.26 22.17
C VAL A 45 21.69 25.10 22.54
N GLN A 46 22.66 25.31 23.40
CA GLN A 46 23.58 24.27 23.84
C GLN A 46 22.83 23.15 24.61
N GLU A 47 21.93 23.53 25.51
CA GLU A 47 21.08 22.56 26.23
C GLU A 47 20.15 21.82 25.27
N ALA A 48 19.54 22.51 24.30
CA ALA A 48 18.72 21.92 23.28
C ALA A 48 19.51 20.87 22.49
N ILE A 49 20.70 21.16 22.03
CA ILE A 49 21.59 20.24 21.32
C ILE A 49 21.89 18.99 22.18
N HIS A 50 22.18 19.14 23.47
CA HIS A 50 22.42 17.99 24.35
C HIS A 50 21.19 17.09 24.47
N ARG A 51 19.99 17.66 24.50
CA ARG A 51 18.72 16.84 24.51
C ARG A 51 18.52 16.09 23.20
N VAL A 52 18.85 16.73 22.06
CA VAL A 52 18.77 16.06 20.74
C VAL A 52 19.82 14.97 20.62
N MET A 53 21.04 15.18 21.09
CA MET A 53 22.09 14.15 21.13
C MET A 53 21.69 12.96 21.97
N ALA A 54 21.10 13.18 23.16
CA ALA A 54 20.61 12.08 24.00
C ALA A 54 19.52 11.24 23.31
N ALA A 55 18.62 11.89 22.56
CA ALA A 55 17.61 11.17 21.77
C ALA A 55 18.25 10.42 20.58
N GLN A 56 19.27 11.00 19.94
CA GLN A 56 20.03 10.35 18.87
C GLN A 56 20.77 9.11 19.36
N ASP A 57 21.41 9.18 20.51
CA ASP A 57 22.16 8.06 21.11
C ASP A 57 21.25 6.94 21.61
N ALA A 58 20.02 7.28 21.99
CA ALA A 58 19.02 6.32 22.47
C ALA A 58 18.26 5.59 21.36
N THR A 59 18.33 6.08 20.11
CA THR A 59 17.54 5.52 19.02
C THR A 59 18.29 4.44 18.26
N GLY A 60 17.56 3.37 17.86
CA GLY A 60 18.01 2.40 16.85
C GLY A 60 17.38 2.65 15.48
N ASP A 61 16.58 3.73 15.31
CA ASP A 61 15.87 4.03 14.08
C ASP A 61 16.68 5.01 13.20
N PRO A 62 17.06 4.62 11.96
CA PRO A 62 17.90 5.46 11.09
C PRO A 62 17.28 6.81 10.74
N LEU A 63 15.94 6.89 10.61
CA LEU A 63 15.25 8.14 10.28
C LEU A 63 15.29 9.12 11.45
N VAL A 64 15.11 8.61 12.67
CA VAL A 64 15.25 9.43 13.89
C VAL A 64 16.68 9.94 14.02
N TYR A 65 17.67 9.06 13.81
CA TYR A 65 19.09 9.46 13.84
C TYR A 65 19.39 10.59 12.86
N GLN A 66 18.95 10.46 11.60
CA GLN A 66 19.12 11.49 10.57
C GLN A 66 18.34 12.77 10.92
N GLY A 67 17.12 12.64 11.46
CA GLY A 67 16.32 13.76 11.92
C GLY A 67 17.00 14.56 13.03
N CYS A 68 17.56 13.88 14.02
CA CYS A 68 18.34 14.53 15.08
C CYS A 68 19.56 15.28 14.52
N THR A 69 20.27 14.69 13.55
CA THR A 69 21.39 15.36 12.87
C THR A 69 20.95 16.63 12.16
N ARG A 70 19.83 16.61 11.41
CA ARG A 70 19.27 17.79 10.74
C ARG A 70 18.90 18.88 11.75
N LEU A 71 18.21 18.51 12.83
CA LEU A 71 17.80 19.46 13.87
C LEU A 71 18.98 20.10 14.56
N MET A 72 20.02 19.33 14.93
CA MET A 72 21.24 19.88 15.51
C MET A 72 21.93 20.87 14.56
N THR A 73 21.99 20.54 13.27
CA THR A 73 22.56 21.44 12.26
C THR A 73 21.77 22.74 12.17
N ALA A 74 20.43 22.67 12.12
CA ALA A 74 19.55 23.82 12.06
C ALA A 74 19.70 24.74 13.30
N LEU A 75 19.78 24.16 14.48
CA LEU A 75 20.00 24.87 15.74
C LEU A 75 21.39 25.55 15.77
N THR A 76 22.42 24.83 15.33
CA THR A 76 23.80 25.37 15.31
C THR A 76 23.97 26.53 14.33
N GLN A 77 23.30 26.43 13.17
CA GLN A 77 23.30 27.45 12.13
C GLN A 77 22.35 28.62 12.44
N GLY A 78 21.52 28.52 13.47
CA GLY A 78 20.52 29.52 13.80
C GLY A 78 19.40 29.67 12.78
N SER A 79 19.22 28.68 11.92
CA SER A 79 18.13 28.67 10.92
C SER A 79 16.76 28.38 11.53
N VAL A 80 16.74 27.87 12.77
CA VAL A 80 15.53 27.60 13.55
C VAL A 80 15.67 28.14 14.96
N SER A 81 14.62 28.78 15.51
CA SER A 81 14.55 29.27 16.87
C SER A 81 14.01 28.23 17.84
N LEU A 82 14.47 28.22 19.10
CA LEU A 82 13.93 27.35 20.16
C LEU A 82 12.43 27.59 20.41
N HIS A 83 11.92 28.79 20.12
CA HIS A 83 10.51 29.12 20.32
C HIS A 83 9.62 28.80 19.11
N ASP A 84 10.21 28.42 17.97
CA ASP A 84 9.51 28.03 16.76
C ASP A 84 9.32 26.51 16.72
N ARG A 85 8.27 26.02 17.40
CA ARG A 85 7.95 24.58 17.43
C ARG A 85 7.69 24.00 16.04
N THR A 86 7.12 24.78 15.13
CA THR A 86 6.85 24.35 13.76
C THR A 86 8.16 24.20 12.98
N GLY A 87 9.05 25.16 13.06
CA GLY A 87 10.36 25.08 12.45
C GLY A 87 11.25 23.97 13.04
N LEU A 88 11.20 23.77 14.37
CA LEU A 88 11.90 22.64 15.03
C LEU A 88 11.39 21.29 14.50
N ARG A 89 10.06 21.15 14.38
CA ARG A 89 9.45 19.93 13.83
C ARG A 89 9.84 19.71 12.38
N ALA A 90 9.76 20.76 11.55
CA ALA A 90 10.16 20.69 10.15
C ALA A 90 11.63 20.32 9.99
N ALA A 91 12.52 20.90 10.77
CA ALA A 91 13.94 20.57 10.75
C ALA A 91 14.21 19.11 11.16
N LEU A 92 13.47 18.57 12.13
CA LEU A 92 13.61 17.18 12.56
C LEU A 92 13.06 16.19 11.53
N VAL A 93 11.83 16.40 11.04
CA VAL A 93 11.18 15.51 10.08
C VAL A 93 11.83 15.60 8.70
N GLY A 94 12.28 16.81 8.31
CA GLY A 94 12.85 17.08 6.99
C GLY A 94 11.79 17.18 5.90
N ASP A 95 12.27 17.45 4.70
CA ASP A 95 11.45 17.55 3.49
C ASP A 95 11.25 16.16 2.87
N ASP A 96 10.15 16.00 2.16
CA ASP A 96 9.88 14.82 1.33
C ASP A 96 9.91 15.24 -0.16
N PRO A 97 11.07 15.15 -0.82
CA PRO A 97 11.22 15.62 -2.20
C PRO A 97 10.33 14.84 -3.18
N LEU A 98 10.00 13.58 -2.87
CA LEU A 98 9.05 12.80 -3.69
C LEU A 98 7.62 13.33 -3.54
N ALA A 99 7.17 13.64 -2.33
CA ALA A 99 5.86 14.24 -2.11
C ALA A 99 5.77 15.62 -2.79
N GLU A 100 6.82 16.43 -2.74
CA GLU A 100 6.89 17.70 -3.45
C GLU A 100 6.85 17.51 -4.98
N ALA A 101 7.57 16.52 -5.51
CA ALA A 101 7.55 16.21 -6.94
C ALA A 101 6.15 15.77 -7.39
N VAL A 102 5.48 14.91 -6.63
CA VAL A 102 4.09 14.51 -6.88
C VAL A 102 3.15 15.72 -6.89
N ALA A 103 3.27 16.61 -5.91
CA ALA A 103 2.46 17.83 -5.86
C ALA A 103 2.71 18.75 -7.07
N ARG A 104 3.96 18.97 -7.45
CA ARG A 104 4.35 19.76 -8.64
C ARG A 104 3.83 19.14 -9.92
N ALA A 105 3.95 17.82 -10.08
CA ALA A 105 3.45 17.11 -11.26
C ALA A 105 1.93 17.23 -11.39
N ARG A 106 1.19 17.02 -10.29
CA ARG A 106 -0.27 17.19 -10.26
C ARG A 106 -0.68 18.64 -10.57
N GLY A 107 0.07 19.62 -10.10
CA GLY A 107 -0.14 21.03 -10.42
C GLY A 107 0.13 21.38 -11.89
N ALA A 108 1.09 20.71 -12.53
CA ALA A 108 1.43 20.91 -13.93
C ALA A 108 0.45 20.19 -14.89
N LEU A 109 -0.11 19.05 -14.47
CA LEU A 109 -0.90 18.13 -15.30
C LEU A 109 -2.02 18.80 -16.13
N PRO A 110 -2.85 19.72 -15.60
CA PRO A 110 -3.91 20.33 -16.37
C PRO A 110 -3.44 21.17 -17.57
N ALA A 111 -2.22 21.74 -17.48
CA ALA A 111 -1.68 22.64 -18.48
C ALA A 111 -0.59 21.99 -19.35
N ASP A 112 0.24 21.14 -18.77
CA ASP A 112 1.39 20.52 -19.42
C ASP A 112 1.60 19.09 -18.90
N PRO A 113 0.92 18.08 -19.44
CA PRO A 113 1.07 16.68 -19.05
C PRO A 113 2.50 16.15 -19.26
N ARG A 114 3.22 16.63 -20.28
CA ARG A 114 4.60 16.20 -20.54
C ARG A 114 5.54 16.65 -19.43
N LYS A 115 5.42 17.90 -19.01
CA LYS A 115 6.18 18.43 -17.87
C LYS A 115 5.86 17.67 -16.59
N ALA A 116 4.60 17.27 -16.37
CA ALA A 116 4.23 16.45 -15.23
C ALA A 116 4.92 15.08 -15.27
N ALA A 117 4.99 14.43 -16.44
CA ALA A 117 5.71 13.16 -16.60
C ALA A 117 7.22 13.31 -16.35
N ASP A 118 7.84 14.36 -16.89
CA ASP A 118 9.27 14.62 -16.70
C ASP A 118 9.60 14.82 -15.22
N ILE A 119 8.78 15.59 -14.48
CA ILE A 119 8.97 15.80 -13.03
C ILE A 119 8.95 14.46 -12.27
N LEU A 120 7.99 13.56 -12.57
CA LEU A 120 7.91 12.27 -11.89
C LEU A 120 9.07 11.34 -12.28
N ALA A 121 9.45 11.33 -13.56
CA ALA A 121 10.57 10.51 -14.04
C ALA A 121 11.90 10.93 -13.41
N GLU A 122 12.18 12.23 -13.32
CA GLU A 122 13.37 12.76 -12.65
C GLU A 122 13.40 12.41 -11.17
N ALA A 123 12.27 12.60 -10.47
CA ALA A 123 12.16 12.29 -9.05
C ALA A 123 12.34 10.79 -8.75
N LEU A 124 11.78 9.91 -9.59
CA LEU A 124 11.96 8.47 -9.47
C LEU A 124 13.41 8.05 -9.75
N ALA A 125 14.04 8.62 -10.79
CA ALA A 125 15.44 8.35 -11.11
C ALA A 125 16.38 8.75 -9.96
N GLU A 126 16.13 9.89 -9.33
CA GLU A 126 16.88 10.35 -8.17
C GLU A 126 16.66 9.43 -6.95
N ALA A 127 15.41 9.08 -6.65
CA ALA A 127 15.05 8.22 -5.52
C ALA A 127 15.64 6.80 -5.61
N GLU A 128 15.70 6.24 -6.81
CA GLU A 128 16.26 4.91 -7.07
C GLU A 128 17.78 4.94 -7.34
N SER A 129 18.38 6.11 -7.34
CA SER A 129 19.82 6.25 -7.56
C SER A 129 20.61 5.49 -6.49
N GLY A 130 21.68 4.81 -6.91
CA GLY A 130 22.53 4.02 -6.01
C GLY A 130 21.82 2.77 -5.44
N ALA A 131 20.74 2.31 -6.08
CA ALA A 131 19.95 1.14 -5.66
C ALA A 131 19.41 1.23 -4.20
N ARG A 132 19.05 2.44 -3.78
CA ARG A 132 18.63 2.76 -2.39
C ARG A 132 17.51 1.87 -1.86
N PHE A 133 16.57 1.47 -2.73
CA PHE A 133 15.43 0.63 -2.38
C PHE A 133 15.51 -0.76 -3.03
N ALA A 134 16.71 -1.19 -3.42
CA ALA A 134 16.92 -2.56 -3.89
C ALA A 134 16.94 -3.54 -2.71
N ASP A 135 16.35 -4.71 -2.91
CA ASP A 135 16.45 -5.80 -1.94
C ASP A 135 17.90 -6.28 -1.83
N THR A 136 18.32 -6.61 -0.62
CA THR A 136 19.65 -7.14 -0.31
C THR A 136 19.56 -8.57 0.25
N ALA A 137 20.69 -9.14 0.62
CA ALA A 137 20.71 -10.43 1.30
C ALA A 137 20.11 -10.36 2.73
N GLU A 138 20.15 -9.18 3.36
CA GLU A 138 19.76 -8.95 4.74
C GLU A 138 18.37 -8.32 4.88
N ALA A 139 17.97 -7.47 3.91
CA ALA A 139 16.76 -6.67 4.00
C ALA A 139 16.00 -6.60 2.67
N VAL A 140 14.69 -6.39 2.79
CA VAL A 140 13.78 -6.13 1.67
C VAL A 140 13.04 -4.83 1.90
N HIS A 141 12.84 -4.06 0.83
CA HIS A 141 12.20 -2.75 0.88
C HIS A 141 10.72 -2.86 0.46
N ARG A 142 9.79 -2.55 1.39
CA ARG A 142 8.35 -2.76 1.16
C ARG A 142 7.50 -1.59 1.62
N PHE A 143 6.36 -1.45 0.97
CA PHE A 143 5.27 -0.56 1.34
C PHE A 143 4.01 -1.38 1.67
N PHE A 144 3.27 -0.91 2.66
CA PHE A 144 1.96 -1.45 3.04
C PHE A 144 0.98 -0.28 3.24
N ASP A 145 -0.21 -0.39 2.68
CA ASP A 145 -1.27 0.60 2.84
C ASP A 145 -2.03 0.47 4.17
N GLY A 146 -1.81 -0.64 4.89
CA GLY A 146 -2.42 -0.89 6.18
C GLY A 146 -2.02 -2.23 6.80
N TYR A 147 -2.57 -2.50 7.97
CA TYR A 147 -2.23 -3.71 8.72
C TYR A 147 -2.74 -5.00 8.08
N ALA A 148 -3.85 -4.94 7.32
CA ALA A 148 -4.35 -6.12 6.60
C ALA A 148 -3.41 -6.54 5.47
N SER A 149 -2.87 -5.59 4.70
CA SER A 149 -1.89 -5.88 3.66
C SER A 149 -0.55 -6.33 4.26
N ARG A 150 -0.12 -5.75 5.39
CA ARG A 150 1.06 -6.21 6.12
C ARG A 150 0.89 -7.63 6.63
N LEU A 151 -0.27 -7.96 7.20
CA LEU A 151 -0.59 -9.32 7.66
C LEU A 151 -0.55 -10.31 6.50
N ALA A 152 -1.20 -10.00 5.38
CA ALA A 152 -1.21 -10.86 4.20
C ALA A 152 0.22 -11.16 3.69
N TYR A 153 1.09 -10.14 3.71
CA TYR A 153 2.50 -10.28 3.36
C TYR A 153 3.26 -11.19 4.35
N ASN A 154 3.12 -10.92 5.64
CA ASN A 154 3.81 -11.67 6.68
C ASN A 154 3.42 -13.16 6.68
N LEU A 155 2.11 -13.47 6.52
CA LEU A 155 1.62 -14.84 6.47
C LEU A 155 2.06 -15.60 5.22
N ALA A 156 2.27 -14.89 4.10
CA ALA A 156 2.83 -15.49 2.89
C ALA A 156 4.31 -15.86 3.02
N GLY A 157 5.05 -15.25 3.97
CA GLY A 157 6.43 -15.56 4.29
C GLY A 157 7.44 -15.44 3.12
N PRO A 158 7.40 -14.38 2.27
CA PRO A 158 8.14 -14.37 1.01
C PRO A 158 9.65 -14.11 1.16
N ASP A 159 10.12 -13.72 2.34
CA ASP A 159 11.45 -13.10 2.50
C ASP A 159 12.48 -13.95 3.23
N ASP A 160 12.23 -15.22 3.47
CA ASP A 160 13.17 -16.16 4.11
C ASP A 160 13.83 -15.64 5.41
N GLY A 161 13.08 -14.79 6.14
CA GLY A 161 13.53 -14.20 7.42
C GLY A 161 14.33 -12.90 7.28
N ARG A 162 14.48 -12.32 6.09
CA ARG A 162 15.08 -11.00 5.89
C ARG A 162 14.30 -9.91 6.62
N GLU A 163 14.97 -8.85 7.01
CA GLU A 163 14.33 -7.69 7.63
C GLU A 163 13.52 -6.92 6.60
N VAL A 164 12.31 -6.48 6.97
CA VAL A 164 11.48 -5.64 6.10
C VAL A 164 11.70 -4.19 6.49
N GLU A 165 12.35 -3.44 5.61
CA GLU A 165 12.49 -2.00 5.68
C GLU A 165 11.35 -1.34 4.91
N LEU A 166 10.70 -0.34 5.54
CA LEU A 166 9.62 0.37 4.92
C LEU A 166 10.14 1.43 3.95
N VAL A 167 9.44 1.61 2.83
CA VAL A 167 9.73 2.71 1.88
C VAL A 167 8.77 3.88 2.09
N PRO A 168 9.16 5.12 1.70
CA PRO A 168 8.27 6.27 1.77
C PRO A 168 6.98 6.05 0.96
N PRO A 169 5.80 6.38 1.51
CA PRO A 169 4.54 6.34 0.74
C PRO A 169 4.59 7.18 -0.53
N SER A 170 5.30 8.31 -0.49
CA SER A 170 5.51 9.19 -1.64
C SER A 170 6.22 8.52 -2.83
N LEU A 171 7.08 7.53 -2.59
CA LEU A 171 7.71 6.75 -3.65
C LEU A 171 6.66 5.93 -4.43
N VAL A 172 5.80 5.23 -3.71
CA VAL A 172 4.72 4.43 -4.32
C VAL A 172 3.71 5.32 -5.03
N LEU A 173 3.33 6.46 -4.42
CA LEU A 173 2.43 7.44 -5.07
C LEU A 173 3.05 8.02 -6.34
N CYS A 174 4.36 8.30 -6.35
CA CYS A 174 5.07 8.77 -7.52
C CYS A 174 5.01 7.75 -8.66
N TYR A 175 5.23 6.47 -8.37
CA TYR A 175 5.04 5.39 -9.36
C TYR A 175 3.61 5.30 -9.88
N LEU A 176 2.60 5.35 -8.99
CA LEU A 176 1.20 5.26 -9.39
C LEU A 176 0.78 6.43 -10.29
N ASP A 177 1.20 7.66 -9.97
CA ASP A 177 0.93 8.83 -10.79
C ASP A 177 1.67 8.76 -12.14
N ALA A 178 2.92 8.27 -12.15
CA ALA A 178 3.68 8.07 -13.38
C ALA A 178 3.03 6.99 -14.29
N ILE A 179 2.56 5.88 -13.74
CA ILE A 179 1.83 4.84 -14.49
C ILE A 179 0.61 5.44 -15.16
N ASN A 180 -0.23 6.17 -14.40
CA ASN A 180 -1.44 6.78 -14.93
C ASN A 180 -1.13 7.79 -16.05
N LEU A 181 -0.15 8.65 -15.83
CA LEU A 181 0.18 9.71 -16.75
C LEU A 181 0.72 9.17 -18.08
N LEU A 182 1.60 8.18 -18.03
CA LEU A 182 2.14 7.55 -19.24
C LEU A 182 1.09 6.76 -19.99
N ASP A 183 0.16 6.15 -19.28
CA ASP A 183 -0.93 5.37 -19.81
C ASP A 183 -1.97 6.26 -20.52
N GLU A 184 -2.46 7.29 -19.84
CA GLU A 184 -3.58 8.11 -20.28
C GLU A 184 -3.17 9.26 -21.25
N SER A 185 -2.00 9.86 -21.02
CA SER A 185 -1.62 11.09 -21.73
C SER A 185 -0.65 10.86 -22.89
N PHE A 186 0.18 9.82 -22.85
CA PHE A 186 1.27 9.64 -23.81
C PHE A 186 1.21 8.32 -24.57
N ALA A 187 0.28 7.43 -24.28
CA ALA A 187 0.21 6.09 -24.86
C ALA A 187 1.56 5.32 -24.75
N GLN A 188 2.33 5.57 -23.69
CA GLN A 188 3.61 4.91 -23.41
C GLN A 188 3.40 3.73 -22.45
N SER A 189 2.52 2.84 -22.80
CA SER A 189 2.08 1.75 -21.93
C SER A 189 3.20 0.77 -21.57
N GLU A 190 4.23 0.62 -22.41
CA GLU A 190 5.41 -0.21 -22.08
C GLU A 190 6.20 0.39 -20.89
N ALA A 191 6.40 1.70 -20.87
CA ALA A 191 7.04 2.37 -19.74
C ALA A 191 6.15 2.31 -18.49
N ALA A 192 4.83 2.44 -18.65
CA ALA A 192 3.86 2.26 -17.57
C ALA A 192 3.91 0.84 -16.98
N VAL A 193 4.08 -0.19 -17.82
CA VAL A 193 4.31 -1.58 -17.37
C VAL A 193 5.57 -1.72 -16.54
N ALA A 194 6.69 -1.10 -16.95
CA ALA A 194 7.94 -1.16 -16.21
C ALA A 194 7.80 -0.51 -14.81
N TYR A 195 7.18 0.67 -14.74
CA TYR A 195 6.88 1.33 -13.47
C TYR A 195 5.89 0.52 -12.61
N GLY A 196 4.88 -0.10 -13.25
CA GLY A 196 3.92 -0.96 -12.57
C GLY A 196 4.58 -2.18 -11.92
N ARG A 197 5.48 -2.84 -12.62
CA ARG A 197 6.26 -3.97 -12.07
C ARG A 197 7.08 -3.54 -10.86
N ARG A 198 7.81 -2.41 -10.98
CA ARG A 198 8.59 -1.88 -9.85
C ARG A 198 7.72 -1.50 -8.66
N CYS A 199 6.58 -0.89 -8.91
CA CYS A 199 5.60 -0.58 -7.87
C CYS A 199 5.12 -1.84 -7.13
N ILE A 200 4.84 -2.94 -7.85
CA ILE A 200 4.44 -4.23 -7.26
C ILE A 200 5.59 -4.86 -6.44
N GLU A 201 6.83 -4.76 -6.89
CA GLU A 201 7.98 -5.23 -6.10
C GLU A 201 8.06 -4.52 -4.74
N LEU A 202 7.90 -3.19 -4.74
CA LEU A 202 7.89 -2.39 -3.51
C LEU A 202 6.61 -2.57 -2.69
N ALA A 203 5.48 -2.87 -3.30
CA ALA A 203 4.16 -2.95 -2.67
C ALA A 203 3.42 -4.25 -3.04
N PRO A 204 3.94 -5.43 -2.64
CA PRO A 204 3.48 -6.75 -3.13
C PRO A 204 2.09 -7.17 -2.65
N THR A 205 1.50 -6.46 -1.70
CA THR A 205 0.13 -6.67 -1.19
C THR A 205 -0.72 -5.40 -1.28
N PHE A 206 -0.37 -4.50 -2.20
CA PHE A 206 -1.12 -3.28 -2.47
C PHE A 206 -1.93 -3.41 -3.76
N SER A 207 -3.22 -3.63 -3.64
CA SER A 207 -4.15 -3.93 -4.72
C SER A 207 -4.10 -2.89 -5.86
N LEU A 208 -4.00 -1.59 -5.53
CA LEU A 208 -3.94 -0.53 -6.53
C LEU A 208 -2.72 -0.65 -7.47
N ALA A 209 -1.56 -1.09 -6.97
CA ALA A 209 -0.38 -1.30 -7.80
C ALA A 209 -0.61 -2.39 -8.86
N TYR A 210 -1.24 -3.51 -8.46
CA TYR A 210 -1.60 -4.59 -9.37
C TYR A 210 -2.60 -4.13 -10.44
N ARG A 211 -3.66 -3.45 -10.02
CA ARG A 211 -4.72 -2.97 -10.92
C ARG A 211 -4.20 -1.95 -11.93
N ARG A 212 -3.31 -1.04 -11.52
CA ARG A 212 -2.68 -0.07 -12.43
C ARG A 212 -1.72 -0.73 -13.41
N CYS A 213 -0.91 -1.68 -12.95
CA CYS A 213 -0.02 -2.45 -13.82
C CYS A 213 -0.82 -3.33 -14.79
N ALA A 214 -1.90 -3.97 -14.34
CA ALA A 214 -2.78 -4.75 -15.22
C ALA A 214 -3.40 -3.87 -16.32
N ARG A 215 -3.85 -2.65 -16.00
CA ARG A 215 -4.34 -1.71 -17.00
C ARG A 215 -3.27 -1.37 -18.04
N ALA A 216 -2.02 -1.13 -17.62
CA ALA A 216 -0.93 -0.89 -18.56
C ALA A 216 -0.69 -2.09 -19.50
N TYR A 217 -0.76 -3.32 -18.97
CA TYR A 217 -0.71 -4.54 -19.80
C TYR A 217 -1.87 -4.66 -20.79
N MET A 218 -3.10 -4.28 -20.37
CA MET A 218 -4.26 -4.26 -21.28
C MET A 218 -4.01 -3.34 -22.48
N LEU A 219 -3.38 -2.20 -22.27
CA LEU A 219 -3.11 -1.21 -23.33
C LEU A 219 -2.01 -1.64 -24.29
N VAL A 220 -1.05 -2.46 -23.85
CA VAL A 220 -0.08 -3.09 -24.76
C VAL A 220 -0.63 -4.37 -25.41
N GLY A 221 -1.87 -4.77 -25.09
CA GLY A 221 -2.53 -5.94 -25.66
C GLY A 221 -2.14 -7.27 -24.99
N ASP A 222 -1.38 -7.24 -23.89
CA ASP A 222 -1.00 -8.43 -23.14
C ASP A 222 -2.08 -8.75 -22.08
N LEU A 223 -3.21 -9.29 -22.54
CA LEU A 223 -4.33 -9.62 -21.69
C LEU A 223 -4.01 -10.76 -20.70
N GLU A 224 -3.10 -11.65 -21.05
CA GLU A 224 -2.70 -12.76 -20.19
C GLU A 224 -1.94 -12.27 -18.95
N SER A 225 -0.96 -11.38 -19.14
CA SER A 225 -0.24 -10.76 -18.02
C SER A 225 -1.18 -9.89 -17.16
N ALA A 226 -2.14 -9.19 -17.77
CA ALA A 226 -3.14 -8.42 -17.04
C ALA A 226 -4.02 -9.33 -16.17
N ALA A 227 -4.55 -10.44 -16.72
CA ALA A 227 -5.35 -11.41 -15.97
C ALA A 227 -4.57 -12.00 -14.80
N ASN A 228 -3.33 -12.45 -15.04
CA ASN A 228 -2.46 -13.02 -14.00
C ASN A 228 -2.22 -12.04 -12.83
N LEU A 229 -2.03 -10.75 -13.11
CA LEU A 229 -1.88 -9.75 -12.05
C LEU A 229 -3.17 -9.57 -11.23
N LEU A 230 -4.32 -9.53 -11.88
CA LEU A 230 -5.61 -9.37 -11.21
C LEU A 230 -5.99 -10.60 -10.38
N VAL A 231 -5.71 -11.80 -10.89
CA VAL A 231 -5.85 -13.05 -10.13
C VAL A 231 -4.96 -13.04 -8.89
N ARG A 232 -3.69 -12.63 -9.01
CA ARG A 232 -2.80 -12.47 -7.86
C ARG A 232 -3.30 -11.41 -6.87
N CYS A 233 -3.85 -10.31 -7.37
CA CYS A 233 -4.46 -9.27 -6.54
C CYS A 233 -5.61 -9.84 -5.68
N LEU A 234 -6.53 -10.61 -6.29
CA LEU A 234 -7.65 -11.24 -5.59
C LEU A 234 -7.21 -12.22 -4.50
N ALA A 235 -6.04 -12.84 -4.64
CA ALA A 235 -5.54 -13.83 -3.68
C ALA A 235 -5.19 -13.25 -2.30
N PHE A 236 -4.85 -11.95 -2.20
CA PHE A 236 -4.49 -11.31 -0.93
C PHE A 236 -5.46 -10.21 -0.47
N THR A 237 -6.31 -9.70 -1.37
CA THR A 237 -7.18 -8.54 -1.09
C THR A 237 -8.33 -8.92 -0.17
N THR A 238 -8.55 -8.09 0.87
CA THR A 238 -9.63 -8.28 1.84
C THR A 238 -10.65 -7.14 1.86
N SER A 239 -10.36 -5.99 1.23
CA SER A 239 -11.30 -4.89 1.09
C SER A 239 -12.37 -5.21 0.05
N SER A 240 -13.66 -5.08 0.40
CA SER A 240 -14.79 -5.32 -0.51
C SER A 240 -14.73 -4.46 -1.77
N ASP A 241 -14.36 -3.18 -1.64
CA ASP A 241 -14.24 -2.27 -2.77
C ASP A 241 -13.07 -2.64 -3.69
N GLU A 242 -11.93 -3.02 -3.11
CA GLU A 242 -10.76 -3.45 -3.89
C GLU A 242 -11.02 -4.78 -4.60
N ILE A 243 -11.70 -5.72 -3.94
CA ILE A 243 -12.17 -6.98 -4.55
C ILE A 243 -13.10 -6.68 -5.72
N ALA A 244 -14.09 -5.81 -5.54
CA ALA A 244 -15.02 -5.43 -6.59
C ALA A 244 -14.30 -4.85 -7.81
N MET A 245 -13.33 -3.95 -7.60
CA MET A 245 -12.56 -3.35 -8.68
C MET A 245 -11.63 -4.34 -9.38
N ALA A 246 -11.03 -5.28 -8.65
CA ALA A 246 -10.19 -6.30 -9.25
C ALA A 246 -11.02 -7.24 -10.15
N TYR A 247 -12.18 -7.69 -9.68
CA TYR A 247 -13.11 -8.46 -10.50
C TYR A 247 -13.64 -7.67 -11.69
N TYR A 248 -13.97 -6.39 -11.52
CA TYR A 248 -14.44 -5.54 -12.61
C TYR A 248 -13.42 -5.47 -13.75
N GLN A 249 -12.15 -5.22 -13.43
CA GLN A 249 -11.09 -5.18 -14.43
C GLN A 249 -10.82 -6.56 -15.03
N LEU A 250 -10.81 -7.61 -14.19
CA LEU A 250 -10.61 -8.98 -14.67
C LEU A 250 -11.74 -9.40 -15.61
N ALA A 251 -12.99 -9.03 -15.32
CA ALA A 251 -14.13 -9.29 -16.19
C ALA A 251 -13.93 -8.78 -17.62
N TYR A 252 -13.47 -7.53 -17.75
CA TYR A 252 -13.16 -6.97 -19.05
C TYR A 252 -12.02 -7.72 -19.75
N VAL A 253 -10.95 -8.04 -19.00
CA VAL A 253 -9.79 -8.78 -19.53
C VAL A 253 -10.21 -10.15 -20.05
N GLU A 254 -10.96 -10.92 -19.25
CA GLU A 254 -11.46 -12.24 -19.62
C GLU A 254 -12.35 -12.18 -20.85
N TRP A 255 -13.29 -11.23 -20.90
CA TRP A 255 -14.15 -10.99 -22.05
C TRP A 255 -13.35 -10.73 -23.33
N LYS A 256 -12.43 -9.76 -23.29
CA LYS A 256 -11.61 -9.37 -24.46
C LYS A 256 -10.57 -10.45 -24.85
N ALA A 257 -10.23 -11.36 -23.94
CA ALA A 257 -9.43 -12.55 -24.21
C ALA A 257 -10.25 -13.73 -24.79
N GLY A 258 -11.57 -13.55 -25.03
CA GLY A 258 -12.45 -14.57 -25.58
C GLY A 258 -12.99 -15.57 -24.54
N ARG A 259 -12.80 -15.30 -23.25
CA ARG A 259 -13.31 -16.09 -22.13
C ARG A 259 -14.54 -15.39 -21.52
N ALA A 260 -15.60 -15.27 -22.33
CA ALA A 260 -16.77 -14.47 -22.01
C ALA A 260 -17.57 -14.98 -20.80
N ARG A 261 -17.57 -16.29 -20.54
CA ARG A 261 -18.25 -16.87 -19.36
C ARG A 261 -17.56 -16.48 -18.07
N GLU A 262 -16.23 -16.52 -18.05
CA GLU A 262 -15.39 -16.10 -16.95
C GLU A 262 -15.53 -14.59 -16.71
N GLY A 263 -15.55 -13.81 -17.77
CA GLY A 263 -15.82 -12.37 -17.72
C GLY A 263 -17.18 -12.06 -17.09
N LEU A 264 -18.22 -12.78 -17.50
CA LEU A 264 -19.57 -12.66 -16.94
C LEU A 264 -19.62 -12.98 -15.44
N ALA A 265 -18.96 -14.07 -15.01
CA ALA A 265 -18.86 -14.45 -13.60
C ALA A 265 -18.11 -13.40 -12.78
N CYS A 266 -17.01 -12.84 -13.32
CA CYS A 266 -16.26 -11.76 -12.69
C CYS A 266 -17.12 -10.49 -12.52
N TYR A 267 -17.90 -10.07 -13.52
CA TYR A 267 -18.83 -8.94 -13.35
C TYR A 267 -19.86 -9.21 -12.26
N CYS A 268 -20.43 -10.42 -12.21
CA CYS A 268 -21.35 -10.81 -11.14
C CYS A 268 -20.67 -10.66 -9.75
N LYS A 269 -19.46 -11.15 -9.59
CA LYS A 269 -18.72 -11.01 -8.31
C LYS A 269 -18.40 -9.56 -7.97
N SER A 270 -18.03 -8.74 -8.93
CA SER A 270 -17.81 -7.32 -8.73
C SER A 270 -19.06 -6.63 -8.13
N ILE A 271 -20.22 -6.88 -8.74
CA ILE A 271 -21.51 -6.33 -8.28
C ILE A 271 -21.87 -6.83 -6.86
N MET A 272 -21.58 -8.11 -6.59
CA MET A 272 -21.86 -8.72 -5.28
C MET A 272 -20.92 -8.22 -4.19
N ALA A 273 -19.67 -7.87 -4.52
CA ALA A 273 -18.66 -7.49 -3.56
C ALA A 273 -18.85 -6.04 -3.05
N SER A 274 -19.25 -5.10 -3.91
CA SER A 274 -19.47 -3.70 -3.51
C SER A 274 -20.57 -3.03 -4.33
N PRO A 275 -21.54 -2.37 -3.64
CA PRO A 275 -22.57 -1.58 -4.30
C PRO A 275 -22.02 -0.31 -4.98
N VAL A 276 -20.84 0.16 -4.60
CA VAL A 276 -20.22 1.37 -5.15
C VAL A 276 -19.92 1.22 -6.65
N TYR A 277 -19.43 0.06 -7.06
CA TYR A 277 -19.05 -0.20 -8.45
C TYR A 277 -20.13 -0.95 -9.25
N ALA A 278 -21.19 -1.40 -8.60
CA ALA A 278 -22.27 -2.14 -9.23
C ALA A 278 -22.90 -1.44 -10.45
N PRO A 279 -23.18 -0.11 -10.45
CA PRO A 279 -23.79 0.53 -11.61
C PRO A 279 -22.94 0.43 -12.87
N GLN A 280 -21.63 0.64 -12.78
CA GLN A 280 -20.71 0.56 -13.90
C GLN A 280 -20.56 -0.89 -14.39
N ALA A 281 -20.37 -1.83 -13.47
CA ALA A 281 -20.25 -3.25 -13.78
C ALA A 281 -21.51 -3.81 -14.43
N LEU A 282 -22.72 -3.35 -14.04
CA LEU A 282 -23.98 -3.74 -14.66
C LEU A 282 -24.10 -3.31 -16.13
N VAL A 283 -23.61 -2.13 -16.47
CA VAL A 283 -23.62 -1.65 -17.87
C VAL A 283 -22.80 -2.58 -18.76
N GLU A 284 -21.56 -2.86 -18.36
CA GLU A 284 -20.65 -3.69 -19.14
C GLU A 284 -21.09 -5.18 -19.13
N LEU A 285 -21.64 -5.67 -18.02
CA LEU A 285 -22.25 -6.98 -17.94
C LEU A 285 -23.35 -7.18 -19.02
N HIS A 286 -24.28 -6.21 -19.13
CA HIS A 286 -25.34 -6.29 -20.13
C HIS A 286 -24.82 -6.19 -21.56
N GLU A 287 -23.73 -5.42 -21.75
CA GLU A 287 -23.08 -5.34 -23.06
C GLU A 287 -22.44 -6.68 -23.45
N LEU A 288 -21.69 -7.30 -22.52
CA LEU A 288 -21.11 -8.63 -22.71
C LEU A 288 -22.20 -9.66 -23.06
N MET A 289 -23.28 -9.71 -22.27
CA MET A 289 -24.38 -10.65 -22.51
C MET A 289 -24.99 -10.48 -23.90
N ARG A 290 -25.20 -9.24 -24.33
CA ARG A 290 -25.76 -8.94 -25.64
C ARG A 290 -24.80 -9.32 -26.78
N GLU A 291 -23.49 -9.05 -26.64
CA GLU A 291 -22.51 -9.34 -27.69
C GLU A 291 -22.23 -10.82 -27.84
N GLU A 292 -22.15 -11.55 -26.72
CA GLU A 292 -21.78 -12.96 -26.71
C GLU A 292 -23.01 -13.91 -26.70
N GLY A 293 -24.21 -13.37 -26.59
CA GLY A 293 -25.45 -14.14 -26.54
C GLY A 293 -25.53 -15.04 -25.31
N LEU A 294 -24.99 -14.61 -24.18
CA LEU A 294 -24.97 -15.34 -22.92
C LEU A 294 -26.08 -14.88 -21.97
N ASP A 295 -26.61 -15.83 -21.21
CA ASP A 295 -27.52 -15.57 -20.10
C ASP A 295 -26.75 -15.46 -18.78
N LEU A 296 -27.33 -14.75 -17.80
CA LEU A 296 -26.78 -14.70 -16.44
C LEU A 296 -26.71 -16.11 -15.82
N PRO A 297 -25.55 -16.50 -15.28
CA PRO A 297 -25.46 -17.75 -14.54
C PRO A 297 -26.31 -17.65 -13.25
N PRO A 298 -26.89 -18.77 -12.79
CA PRO A 298 -27.47 -18.84 -11.46
C PRO A 298 -26.42 -18.40 -10.41
N ARG A 299 -26.89 -17.68 -9.38
CA ARG A 299 -25.99 -17.07 -8.38
C ARG A 299 -25.08 -18.08 -7.68
N ASP A 300 -25.58 -19.29 -7.45
CA ASP A 300 -24.88 -20.43 -6.86
C ASP A 300 -23.86 -21.09 -7.78
N GLN A 301 -23.88 -20.79 -9.09
CA GLN A 301 -22.91 -21.31 -10.06
C GLN A 301 -21.80 -20.33 -10.42
N VAL A 302 -21.89 -19.08 -9.97
CA VAL A 302 -20.85 -18.05 -10.26
C VAL A 302 -19.49 -18.49 -9.74
N ASP A 303 -19.45 -19.01 -8.51
CA ASP A 303 -18.20 -19.44 -7.87
C ASP A 303 -17.62 -20.69 -8.57
N ASP A 304 -18.47 -21.63 -9.01
CA ASP A 304 -18.05 -22.82 -9.77
C ASP A 304 -17.37 -22.44 -11.10
N VAL A 305 -17.87 -21.41 -11.79
CA VAL A 305 -17.24 -20.90 -13.03
C VAL A 305 -15.86 -20.33 -12.76
N LEU A 306 -15.72 -19.55 -11.68
CA LEU A 306 -14.43 -18.95 -11.30
C LEU A 306 -13.42 -20.02 -10.86
N ASP A 307 -13.83 -20.97 -10.02
CA ASP A 307 -12.98 -22.07 -9.56
C ASP A 307 -12.48 -22.93 -10.72
N ALA A 308 -13.37 -23.25 -11.69
CA ALA A 308 -13.00 -23.99 -12.89
C ALA A 308 -11.97 -23.25 -13.76
N ALA A 309 -11.98 -21.93 -13.72
CA ALA A 309 -11.02 -21.07 -14.43
C ALA A 309 -9.75 -20.77 -13.63
N GLY A 310 -9.65 -21.24 -12.38
CA GLY A 310 -8.54 -20.90 -11.48
C GLY A 310 -8.55 -19.46 -11.00
N ILE A 311 -9.68 -18.77 -11.05
CA ILE A 311 -9.88 -17.42 -10.55
C ILE A 311 -10.30 -17.51 -9.08
N PRO A 312 -9.57 -16.89 -8.15
CA PRO A 312 -9.89 -16.97 -6.73
C PRO A 312 -11.29 -16.43 -6.41
N VAL A 313 -12.03 -17.11 -5.56
CA VAL A 313 -13.28 -16.61 -4.97
C VAL A 313 -12.91 -15.75 -3.75
N ALA A 314 -12.78 -14.44 -3.96
CA ALA A 314 -12.31 -13.52 -2.93
C ALA A 314 -13.47 -13.01 -2.02
N PRO A 315 -13.20 -12.77 -0.72
CA PRO A 315 -11.94 -13.06 -0.06
C PRO A 315 -11.66 -14.57 -0.02
N VAL A 316 -10.43 -14.97 -0.32
CA VAL A 316 -10.04 -16.39 -0.35
C VAL A 316 -10.33 -17.03 1.00
N GLY A 317 -10.87 -18.26 1.01
CA GLY A 317 -11.51 -18.90 2.15
C GLY A 317 -10.78 -18.83 3.50
N ASP A 318 -9.45 -18.95 3.48
CA ASP A 318 -8.65 -18.91 4.70
C ASP A 318 -8.35 -17.48 5.20
N ARG A 319 -8.48 -16.47 4.36
CA ARG A 319 -8.15 -15.07 4.71
C ARG A 319 -9.02 -14.50 5.84
N LEU A 320 -10.29 -14.84 5.88
CA LEU A 320 -11.17 -14.40 6.99
C LEU A 320 -10.84 -15.10 8.29
N VAL A 321 -10.46 -16.37 8.24
CA VAL A 321 -9.99 -17.12 9.41
C VAL A 321 -8.66 -16.55 9.92
N GLU A 322 -7.73 -16.24 9.02
CA GLU A 322 -6.46 -15.59 9.32
C GLU A 322 -6.66 -14.21 9.95
N LEU A 323 -7.56 -13.38 9.40
CA LEU A 323 -7.90 -12.07 9.95
C LEU A 323 -8.49 -12.18 11.37
N GLU A 324 -9.39 -13.13 11.61
CA GLU A 324 -9.97 -13.35 12.94
C GLU A 324 -8.91 -13.81 13.95
N ALA A 325 -8.06 -14.75 13.58
CA ALA A 325 -6.97 -15.22 14.44
C ALA A 325 -5.98 -14.10 14.76
N ALA A 326 -5.59 -13.31 13.75
CA ALA A 326 -4.68 -12.18 13.90
C ALA A 326 -5.31 -11.05 14.75
N LEU A 327 -6.61 -10.78 14.58
CA LEU A 327 -7.35 -9.82 15.39
C LEU A 327 -7.29 -10.20 16.88
N ARG A 328 -7.61 -11.45 17.21
CA ARG A 328 -7.54 -11.97 18.61
C ARG A 328 -6.12 -11.84 19.15
N ALA A 329 -5.13 -12.29 18.39
CA ALA A 329 -3.71 -12.23 18.79
C ALA A 329 -3.23 -10.79 19.02
N ALA A 330 -3.67 -9.83 18.19
CA ALA A 330 -3.33 -8.42 18.34
C ALA A 330 -3.93 -7.82 19.62
N VAL A 331 -5.19 -8.13 19.94
CA VAL A 331 -5.85 -7.69 21.17
C VAL A 331 -5.14 -8.29 22.41
N ASP A 332 -4.85 -9.58 22.40
CA ASP A 332 -4.15 -10.28 23.49
C ASP A 332 -2.71 -9.74 23.70
N ALA A 333 -2.08 -9.24 22.65
CA ALA A 333 -0.77 -8.59 22.69
C ALA A 333 -0.84 -7.09 23.04
N ASN A 334 -2.02 -6.52 23.32
CA ASN A 334 -2.27 -5.09 23.52
C ASN A 334 -1.89 -4.21 22.29
N LEU A 335 -1.90 -4.77 21.09
CA LEU A 335 -1.67 -4.07 19.82
C LEU A 335 -2.98 -3.50 19.27
N PHE A 336 -3.64 -2.61 20.02
CA PHE A 336 -5.01 -2.15 19.75
C PHE A 336 -5.18 -1.45 18.38
N ALA A 337 -4.17 -0.72 17.90
CA ALA A 337 -4.21 -0.09 16.58
C ALA A 337 -4.26 -1.15 15.45
N VAL A 338 -3.48 -2.22 15.59
CA VAL A 338 -3.52 -3.38 14.69
C VAL A 338 -4.87 -4.06 14.77
N GLY A 339 -5.31 -4.40 15.98
CA GLY A 339 -6.58 -5.08 16.24
C GLY A 339 -7.78 -4.31 15.62
N ARG A 340 -7.87 -3.01 15.86
CA ARG A 340 -8.94 -2.17 15.28
C ARG A 340 -8.94 -2.16 13.75
N SER A 341 -7.77 -2.11 13.14
CA SER A 341 -7.67 -2.13 11.67
C SER A 341 -8.08 -3.49 11.08
N LEU A 342 -7.65 -4.58 11.70
CA LEU A 342 -8.03 -5.94 11.26
C LEU A 342 -9.52 -6.20 11.49
N LEU A 343 -10.09 -5.70 12.60
CA LEU A 343 -11.53 -5.76 12.85
C LEU A 343 -12.32 -5.04 11.75
N ALA A 344 -11.91 -3.85 11.36
CA ALA A 344 -12.57 -3.10 10.30
C ALA A 344 -12.56 -3.86 8.96
N ALA A 345 -11.47 -4.55 8.63
CA ALA A 345 -11.38 -5.40 7.45
C ALA A 345 -12.28 -6.65 7.55
N TYR A 346 -12.32 -7.29 8.71
CA TYR A 346 -13.13 -8.49 8.96
C TYR A 346 -14.64 -8.20 8.84
N LEU A 347 -15.11 -7.09 9.45
CA LEU A 347 -16.53 -6.70 9.48
C LEU A 347 -17.11 -6.37 8.11
N GLN A 348 -16.29 -6.07 7.09
CA GLN A 348 -16.76 -5.89 5.72
C GLN A 348 -17.38 -7.17 5.15
N HIS A 349 -16.95 -8.33 5.60
CA HIS A 349 -17.40 -9.63 5.08
C HIS A 349 -18.27 -10.42 6.05
N ARG A 350 -18.14 -10.16 7.34
CA ARG A 350 -18.91 -10.81 8.41
C ARG A 350 -19.37 -9.76 9.41
N PRO A 351 -20.46 -9.04 9.12
CA PRO A 351 -21.00 -8.09 10.07
C PRO A 351 -21.43 -8.84 11.32
N ASP A 352 -20.83 -8.50 12.45
CA ASP A 352 -21.13 -9.04 13.78
C ASP A 352 -21.43 -7.87 14.69
N ASP A 353 -22.71 -7.73 15.10
CA ASP A 353 -23.15 -6.64 15.95
C ASP A 353 -22.46 -6.61 17.33
N ALA A 354 -22.00 -7.77 17.81
CA ALA A 354 -21.26 -7.85 19.07
C ALA A 354 -19.85 -7.26 18.96
N LEU A 355 -19.22 -7.34 17.77
CA LEU A 355 -17.90 -6.80 17.51
C LEU A 355 -17.91 -5.36 16.98
N ALA A 356 -19.04 -4.91 16.42
CA ALA A 356 -19.15 -3.56 15.84
C ALA A 356 -19.11 -2.44 16.91
N GLY A 357 -19.25 -2.78 18.20
CA GLY A 357 -19.20 -1.85 19.33
C GLY A 357 -17.82 -1.74 20.02
N VAL A 358 -16.80 -2.44 19.51
CA VAL A 358 -15.44 -2.43 20.03
C VAL A 358 -14.56 -1.49 19.18
#